data_658d82efcd23df3456a4661f9e4a9794
#
_entry.id   658d82efcd23df3456a4661f9e4a9794
#
_cell.length_a   1.000
_cell.length_b   1.000
_cell.length_c   1.000
_cell.angle_alpha   90.00
_cell.angle_beta   90.00
_cell.angle_gamma   90.00
#
_symmetry.space_group_name_H-M   'P 1'
#
loop_
_entity.id
_entity.type
_entity.pdbx_description
1 polymer ?
#
loop_
_entity_poly.entity_id
_entity_poly.type
_entity_poly.pdbx_seq_one_letter_code
_entity_poly.pdbx_strand_id
1 'polypeptide(L)'
;METAPIPDGLVVLTFDDGPKSQATVAAPLLQRYGFNATFYITEGLNFLSDKERYMTWEEVRQLDSDGFEIGNHTRHHKNVNGQTAAELMDDIAHIDQRCREWDIRRPQTFCYPGYSNGPEAVAVLQQRGFLFARRGVAPEYEYDGEGGRGPAYDPDKHHPLLVPTTGAAGPRWGFEDLVWAVDQARDGRICVLTFHGVPDLDHPWVHTDAGVFAQYMAYLHERSCTVIALRDLARYVDPKRIPAAA
;
A
#
# COMPACT_ATOMS: atom_id res chain seq x y z
N MET A 1 7.52 19.56 -12.80
CA MET A 1 8.37 18.62 -13.55
C MET A 1 7.47 17.88 -14.51
N GLU A 2 7.95 17.64 -15.73
CA GLU A 2 7.21 16.85 -16.70
C GLU A 2 7.22 15.38 -16.25
N THR A 3 6.05 14.73 -16.21
CA THR A 3 5.93 13.34 -15.82
C THR A 3 6.27 12.42 -16.99
N ALA A 4 6.86 11.25 -16.72
CA ALA A 4 7.08 10.23 -17.72
C ALA A 4 5.74 9.59 -18.16
N PRO A 5 5.64 9.06 -19.38
CA PRO A 5 4.48 8.27 -19.79
C PRO A 5 4.31 7.04 -18.88
N ILE A 6 3.06 6.71 -18.55
CA ILE A 6 2.73 5.50 -17.78
C ILE A 6 2.94 4.28 -18.70
N PRO A 7 3.88 3.37 -18.39
CA PRO A 7 4.06 2.18 -19.21
C PRO A 7 2.94 1.16 -18.93
N ASP A 8 2.60 0.37 -19.95
CA ASP A 8 1.77 -0.82 -19.73
C ASP A 8 2.48 -1.79 -18.77
N GLY A 9 1.72 -2.46 -17.92
CA GLY A 9 2.27 -3.33 -16.90
C GLY A 9 2.92 -2.60 -15.71
N LEU A 10 2.57 -1.32 -15.47
CA LEU A 10 2.97 -0.62 -14.25
C LEU A 10 2.18 -1.14 -13.05
N VAL A 11 2.88 -1.72 -12.09
CA VAL A 11 2.31 -2.33 -10.89
C VAL A 11 2.89 -1.66 -9.64
N VAL A 12 2.03 -1.26 -8.74
CA VAL A 12 2.39 -0.79 -7.40
C VAL A 12 2.13 -1.92 -6.41
N LEU A 13 3.14 -2.27 -5.60
CA LEU A 13 2.98 -3.22 -4.50
C LEU A 13 2.88 -2.49 -3.17
N THR A 14 1.89 -2.88 -2.36
CA THR A 14 1.68 -2.32 -1.02
C THR A 14 1.42 -3.44 0.00
N PHE A 15 1.95 -3.25 1.21
CA PHE A 15 1.82 -4.17 2.33
C PHE A 15 1.36 -3.41 3.56
N ASP A 16 0.34 -3.92 4.24
CA ASP A 16 -0.29 -3.25 5.38
C ASP A 16 0.11 -3.89 6.72
N ASP A 17 -0.10 -3.16 7.82
CA ASP A 17 -0.08 -3.59 9.22
C ASP A 17 1.28 -3.92 9.84
N GLY A 18 2.31 -4.16 9.06
CA GLY A 18 3.65 -4.47 9.56
C GLY A 18 3.85 -5.87 10.16
N PRO A 19 3.20 -6.96 9.67
CA PRO A 19 3.54 -8.32 10.07
C PRO A 19 5.02 -8.64 9.82
N LYS A 20 5.62 -9.45 10.70
CA LYS A 20 7.04 -9.86 10.62
C LYS A 20 7.41 -10.49 9.27
N SER A 21 6.48 -11.25 8.69
CA SER A 21 6.69 -11.92 7.41
C SER A 21 6.95 -10.96 6.23
N GLN A 22 6.57 -9.71 6.36
CA GLN A 22 6.92 -8.69 5.36
C GLN A 22 8.43 -8.47 5.28
N ALA A 23 9.12 -8.38 6.42
CA ALA A 23 10.57 -8.24 6.46
C ALA A 23 11.31 -9.57 6.20
N THR A 24 10.76 -10.71 6.67
CA THR A 24 11.48 -12.00 6.65
C THR A 24 11.20 -12.83 5.39
N VAL A 25 10.11 -12.61 4.70
CA VAL A 25 9.70 -13.38 3.51
C VAL A 25 9.48 -12.47 2.29
N ALA A 26 8.60 -11.46 2.40
CA ALA A 26 8.23 -10.65 1.25
C ALA A 26 9.40 -9.81 0.73
N ALA A 27 10.02 -8.99 1.57
CA ALA A 27 11.09 -8.08 1.15
C ALA A 27 12.30 -8.80 0.52
N PRO A 28 12.83 -9.91 1.09
CA PRO A 28 13.92 -10.65 0.45
C PRO A 28 13.56 -11.20 -0.92
N LEU A 29 12.31 -11.60 -1.14
CA LEU A 29 11.86 -12.07 -2.44
C LEU A 29 11.74 -10.92 -3.46
N LEU A 30 11.20 -9.77 -3.04
CA LEU A 30 11.12 -8.58 -3.88
C LEU A 30 12.51 -8.11 -4.33
N GLN A 31 13.49 -8.12 -3.44
CA GLN A 31 14.88 -7.76 -3.75
C GLN A 31 15.48 -8.65 -4.83
N ARG A 32 15.19 -9.96 -4.83
CA ARG A 32 15.67 -10.91 -5.86
C ARG A 32 15.19 -10.56 -7.25
N TYR A 33 14.00 -9.98 -7.37
CA TYR A 33 13.42 -9.55 -8.65
C TYR A 33 13.74 -8.09 -8.98
N GLY A 34 14.39 -7.35 -8.08
CA GLY A 34 14.60 -5.90 -8.23
C GLY A 34 13.30 -5.09 -8.14
N PHE A 35 12.29 -5.63 -7.48
CA PHE A 35 10.99 -4.99 -7.26
C PHE A 35 11.02 -4.05 -6.07
N ASN A 36 10.28 -2.95 -6.17
CA ASN A 36 10.05 -2.04 -5.05
C ASN A 36 8.62 -2.17 -4.52
N ALA A 37 8.39 -1.74 -3.28
CA ALA A 37 7.10 -1.79 -2.62
C ALA A 37 6.99 -0.72 -1.52
N THR A 38 5.75 -0.48 -1.06
CA THR A 38 5.45 0.32 0.12
C THR A 38 5.01 -0.57 1.27
N PHE A 39 5.63 -0.40 2.43
CA PHE A 39 5.23 -1.04 3.69
C PHE A 39 4.57 0.00 4.59
N TYR A 40 3.27 -0.15 4.83
CA TYR A 40 2.47 0.74 5.66
C TYR A 40 2.51 0.31 7.12
N ILE A 41 3.08 1.17 7.96
CA ILE A 41 3.34 0.86 9.37
C ILE A 41 2.33 1.53 10.28
N THR A 42 1.79 0.73 11.20
CA THR A 42 0.98 1.16 12.33
C THR A 42 1.58 0.64 13.64
N GLU A 43 1.37 1.32 14.76
CA GLU A 43 1.67 0.80 16.11
C GLU A 43 0.44 0.18 16.80
N GLY A 44 -0.71 0.14 16.11
CA GLY A 44 -1.87 -0.65 16.49
C GLY A 44 -1.64 -2.16 16.33
N LEU A 45 -2.67 -2.96 16.48
CA LEU A 45 -2.69 -4.40 16.21
C LEU A 45 -1.59 -5.21 16.95
N ASN A 46 -1.22 -4.81 18.16
CA ASN A 46 -0.14 -5.42 18.95
C ASN A 46 1.29 -5.24 18.39
N PHE A 47 1.50 -4.33 17.43
CA PHE A 47 2.81 -4.06 16.84
C PHE A 47 3.90 -3.82 17.89
N LEU A 48 3.61 -3.11 18.99
CA LEU A 48 4.60 -2.80 20.03
C LEU A 48 4.88 -3.97 20.96
N SER A 49 3.92 -4.87 21.18
CA SER A 49 3.99 -5.92 22.22
C SER A 49 4.36 -7.30 21.69
N ASP A 50 3.98 -7.63 20.45
CA ASP A 50 4.19 -8.96 19.86
C ASP A 50 5.28 -8.92 18.77
N LYS A 51 6.53 -9.13 19.18
CA LYS A 51 7.69 -9.12 18.26
C LYS A 51 7.97 -10.47 17.59
N GLU A 52 7.19 -11.48 17.88
CA GLU A 52 7.18 -12.73 17.10
C GLU A 52 6.38 -12.59 15.82
N ARG A 53 5.29 -11.81 15.87
CA ARG A 53 4.33 -11.66 14.76
C ARG A 53 4.46 -10.35 14.00
N TYR A 54 4.94 -9.29 14.64
CA TYR A 54 5.12 -7.96 14.04
C TYR A 54 6.58 -7.56 13.97
N MET A 55 6.89 -6.71 13.01
CA MET A 55 8.23 -6.14 12.83
C MET A 55 8.68 -5.34 14.05
N THR A 56 9.97 -5.23 14.23
CA THR A 56 10.59 -4.22 15.09
C THR A 56 10.85 -2.94 14.28
N TRP A 57 11.08 -1.82 14.95
CA TRP A 57 11.48 -0.59 14.27
C TRP A 57 12.87 -0.70 13.60
N GLU A 58 13.76 -1.59 14.10
CA GLU A 58 15.02 -1.93 13.43
C GLU A 58 14.78 -2.59 12.08
N GLU A 59 13.83 -3.53 12.01
CA GLU A 59 13.44 -4.18 10.74
C GLU A 59 12.78 -3.19 9.78
N VAL A 60 11.94 -2.28 10.29
CA VAL A 60 11.35 -1.20 9.47
C VAL A 60 12.45 -0.27 8.92
N ARG A 61 13.43 0.09 9.74
CA ARG A 61 14.59 0.89 9.29
C ARG A 61 15.40 0.14 8.23
N GLN A 62 15.57 -1.18 8.38
CA GLN A 62 16.27 -1.97 7.39
C GLN A 62 15.54 -1.95 6.04
N LEU A 63 14.21 -2.08 6.02
CA LEU A 63 13.41 -1.95 4.79
C LEU A 63 13.62 -0.60 4.11
N ASP A 64 13.65 0.51 4.88
CA ASP A 64 13.93 1.84 4.32
C ASP A 64 15.36 1.92 3.75
N SER A 65 16.35 1.37 4.45
CA SER A 65 17.76 1.32 4.01
C SER A 65 17.95 0.48 2.75
N ASP A 66 17.15 -0.54 2.57
CA ASP A 66 17.11 -1.41 1.40
C ASP A 66 16.43 -0.75 0.18
N GLY A 67 15.87 0.45 0.35
CA GLY A 67 15.28 1.25 -0.72
C GLY A 67 13.75 1.17 -0.82
N PHE A 68 13.10 0.33 -0.03
CA PHE A 68 11.64 0.26 0.03
C PHE A 68 11.03 1.56 0.59
N GLU A 69 9.76 1.77 0.34
CA GLU A 69 9.03 2.86 0.96
C GLU A 69 8.42 2.42 2.28
N ILE A 70 8.60 3.24 3.33
CA ILE A 70 7.82 3.17 4.56
C ILE A 70 6.68 4.19 4.44
N GLY A 71 5.45 3.69 4.45
CA GLY A 71 4.24 4.50 4.40
C GLY A 71 3.56 4.63 5.77
N ASN A 72 2.67 5.61 5.91
CA ASN A 72 1.96 5.88 7.15
C ASN A 72 0.61 5.15 7.17
N HIS A 73 0.34 4.37 8.24
CA HIS A 73 -0.92 3.66 8.44
C HIS A 73 -1.60 4.02 9.77
N THR A 74 -1.36 5.23 10.25
CA THR A 74 -1.79 5.76 11.55
C THR A 74 -1.17 5.03 12.75
N ARG A 75 -1.24 5.68 13.92
CA ARG A 75 -0.76 5.07 15.16
C ARG A 75 -1.62 3.90 15.62
N HIS A 76 -2.95 4.08 15.64
CA HIS A 76 -3.86 3.17 16.32
C HIS A 76 -4.65 2.25 15.39
N HIS A 77 -4.45 2.34 14.08
CA HIS A 77 -5.19 1.57 13.07
C HIS A 77 -6.72 1.74 13.20
N LYS A 78 -7.20 2.94 13.54
CA LYS A 78 -8.64 3.25 13.62
C LYS A 78 -9.17 3.73 12.27
N ASN A 79 -10.41 3.36 11.95
CA ASN A 79 -11.11 3.91 10.81
C ASN A 79 -11.13 5.44 10.85
N VAL A 80 -10.70 6.09 9.76
CA VAL A 80 -10.58 7.56 9.72
C VAL A 80 -11.93 8.26 9.84
N ASN A 81 -13.03 7.65 9.39
CA ASN A 81 -14.37 8.21 9.49
C ASN A 81 -14.92 8.28 10.92
N GLY A 82 -14.28 7.61 11.86
CA GLY A 82 -14.62 7.66 13.28
C GLY A 82 -13.76 8.63 14.10
N GLN A 83 -12.88 9.38 13.44
CA GLN A 83 -11.93 10.29 14.06
C GLN A 83 -12.23 11.74 13.69
N THR A 84 -11.94 12.67 14.59
CA THR A 84 -11.84 14.08 14.25
C THR A 84 -10.56 14.35 13.45
N ALA A 85 -10.52 15.47 12.71
CA ALA A 85 -9.32 15.89 11.98
C ALA A 85 -8.08 16.00 12.90
N ALA A 86 -8.27 16.49 14.14
CA ALA A 86 -7.18 16.62 15.12
C ALA A 86 -6.64 15.24 15.55
N GLU A 87 -7.51 14.28 15.86
CA GLU A 87 -7.12 12.92 16.22
C GLU A 87 -6.36 12.23 15.08
N LEU A 88 -6.85 12.38 13.84
CA LEU A 88 -6.16 11.83 12.66
C LEU A 88 -4.80 12.49 12.45
N MET A 89 -4.70 13.82 12.64
CA MET A 89 -3.41 14.52 12.55
C MET A 89 -2.41 14.02 13.60
N ASP A 90 -2.85 13.77 14.82
CA ASP A 90 -1.99 13.26 15.90
C ASP A 90 -1.54 11.83 15.63
N ASP A 91 -2.43 10.98 15.14
CA ASP A 91 -2.11 9.59 14.75
C ASP A 91 -1.07 9.53 13.62
N ILE A 92 -1.22 10.38 12.62
CA ILE A 92 -0.25 10.52 11.52
C ILE A 92 1.08 11.07 12.04
N ALA A 93 1.04 12.14 12.83
CA ALA A 93 2.23 12.80 13.36
C ALA A 93 3.08 11.86 14.23
N HIS A 94 2.43 10.94 14.95
CA HIS A 94 3.12 9.94 15.75
C HIS A 94 4.01 9.02 14.89
N ILE A 95 3.50 8.44 13.82
CA ILE A 95 4.30 7.59 12.91
C ILE A 95 5.40 8.39 12.24
N ASP A 96 5.12 9.64 11.80
CA ASP A 96 6.16 10.52 11.26
C ASP A 96 7.29 10.79 12.29
N GLN A 97 6.93 10.90 13.57
CA GLN A 97 7.90 11.06 14.66
C GLN A 97 8.72 9.79 14.86
N ARG A 98 8.06 8.62 14.91
CA ARG A 98 8.76 7.33 15.03
C ARG A 98 9.75 7.11 13.90
N CYS A 99 9.38 7.45 12.65
CA CYS A 99 10.30 7.38 11.54
C CYS A 99 11.53 8.27 11.74
N ARG A 100 11.36 9.50 12.24
CA ARG A 100 12.50 10.39 12.56
C ARG A 100 13.40 9.84 13.67
N GLU A 101 12.81 9.26 14.72
CA GLU A 101 13.55 8.65 15.85
C GLU A 101 14.44 7.49 15.40
N TRP A 102 14.01 6.79 14.35
CA TRP A 102 14.72 5.63 13.80
C TRP A 102 15.54 5.93 12.54
N ASP A 103 15.70 7.21 12.18
CA ASP A 103 16.42 7.64 10.97
C ASP A 103 15.85 7.03 9.69
N ILE A 104 14.51 6.92 9.64
CA ILE A 104 13.73 6.48 8.50
C ILE A 104 13.23 7.71 7.74
N ARG A 105 13.24 7.67 6.41
CA ARG A 105 12.69 8.73 5.59
C ARG A 105 11.23 9.01 5.96
N ARG A 106 10.85 10.28 5.98
CA ARG A 106 9.47 10.66 6.27
C ARG A 106 8.52 9.95 5.30
N PRO A 107 7.43 9.31 5.79
CA PRO A 107 6.38 8.75 4.94
C PRO A 107 5.81 9.78 3.97
N GLN A 108 5.79 9.45 2.69
CA GLN A 108 5.23 10.30 1.62
C GLN A 108 3.86 9.82 1.16
N THR A 109 3.50 8.58 1.51
CA THR A 109 2.21 7.99 1.17
C THR A 109 1.49 7.47 2.40
N PHE A 110 0.17 7.37 2.28
CA PHE A 110 -0.74 6.96 3.34
C PHE A 110 -1.59 5.77 2.90
N CYS A 111 -1.93 4.89 3.83
CA CYS A 111 -2.95 3.87 3.62
C CYS A 111 -4.08 4.08 4.63
N TYR A 112 -5.30 4.03 4.15
CA TYR A 112 -6.49 4.18 4.99
C TYR A 112 -6.74 2.89 5.79
N PRO A 113 -6.67 2.92 7.16
CA PRO A 113 -7.00 1.78 7.99
C PRO A 113 -8.41 1.25 7.71
N GLY A 114 -8.54 -0.07 7.57
CA GLY A 114 -9.82 -0.71 7.24
C GLY A 114 -10.45 -0.19 5.95
N TYR A 115 -9.64 0.40 5.06
CA TYR A 115 -10.05 1.05 3.80
C TYR A 115 -11.04 2.22 3.96
N SER A 116 -11.36 2.61 5.20
CA SER A 116 -12.25 3.73 5.53
C SER A 116 -11.64 5.04 5.05
N ASN A 117 -12.35 5.79 4.23
CA ASN A 117 -11.89 7.05 3.66
C ASN A 117 -13.02 8.08 3.61
N GLY A 118 -12.69 9.35 3.45
CA GLY A 118 -13.69 10.42 3.38
C GLY A 118 -13.05 11.79 3.13
N PRO A 119 -13.85 12.81 2.79
CA PRO A 119 -13.34 14.13 2.41
C PRO A 119 -12.55 14.83 3.52
N GLU A 120 -12.92 14.64 4.78
CA GLU A 120 -12.19 15.21 5.92
C GLU A 120 -10.79 14.62 6.04
N ALA A 121 -10.65 13.30 5.88
CA ALA A 121 -9.36 12.63 5.88
C ALA A 121 -8.50 13.07 4.69
N VAL A 122 -9.08 13.22 3.50
CA VAL A 122 -8.39 13.76 2.32
C VAL A 122 -7.84 15.15 2.61
N ALA A 123 -8.63 16.04 3.24
CA ALA A 123 -8.19 17.39 3.58
C ALA A 123 -7.01 17.36 4.58
N VAL A 124 -7.05 16.48 5.59
CA VAL A 124 -5.93 16.28 6.52
C VAL A 124 -4.68 15.81 5.80
N LEU A 125 -4.78 14.83 4.90
CA LEU A 125 -3.65 14.32 4.14
C LEU A 125 -3.05 15.37 3.21
N GLN A 126 -3.88 16.20 2.55
CA GLN A 126 -3.42 17.34 1.76
C GLN A 126 -2.64 18.33 2.61
N GLN A 127 -3.18 18.70 3.78
CA GLN A 127 -2.51 19.62 4.71
C GLN A 127 -1.17 19.06 5.21
N ARG A 128 -1.07 17.75 5.40
CA ARG A 128 0.16 17.05 5.80
C ARG A 128 1.16 16.88 4.66
N GLY A 129 0.75 17.13 3.41
CA GLY A 129 1.60 17.06 2.23
C GLY A 129 1.90 15.64 1.76
N PHE A 130 0.97 14.70 1.95
CA PHE A 130 1.08 13.38 1.34
C PHE A 130 0.92 13.47 -0.17
N LEU A 131 1.70 12.66 -0.90
CA LEU A 131 1.65 12.61 -2.36
C LEU A 131 0.48 11.75 -2.84
N PHE A 132 0.37 10.56 -2.28
CA PHE A 132 -0.67 9.59 -2.62
C PHE A 132 -1.22 8.94 -1.35
N ALA A 133 -2.49 8.50 -1.42
CA ALA A 133 -3.07 7.68 -0.37
C ALA A 133 -3.92 6.55 -0.98
N ARG A 134 -3.67 5.31 -0.53
CA ARG A 134 -4.36 4.13 -1.04
C ARG A 134 -5.58 3.79 -0.17
N ARG A 135 -6.71 3.60 -0.83
CA ARG A 135 -7.95 3.03 -0.31
C ARG A 135 -8.15 1.59 -0.75
N GLY A 136 -9.23 0.94 -0.32
CA GLY A 136 -9.60 -0.41 -0.76
C GLY A 136 -10.22 -0.44 -2.16
N VAL A 137 -10.89 -1.55 -2.46
CA VAL A 137 -11.55 -1.81 -3.75
C VAL A 137 -12.89 -1.07 -3.87
N ALA A 138 -13.62 -0.88 -2.76
CA ALA A 138 -14.89 -0.14 -2.72
C ALA A 138 -14.65 1.38 -2.96
N PRO A 139 -15.65 2.15 -3.47
CA PRO A 139 -17.03 1.72 -3.63
C PRO A 139 -17.35 0.99 -4.95
N GLU A 140 -16.42 0.92 -5.90
CA GLU A 140 -16.69 0.39 -7.24
C GLU A 140 -16.91 -1.13 -7.24
N TYR A 141 -16.26 -1.83 -6.29
CA TYR A 141 -16.40 -3.27 -6.10
C TYR A 141 -16.65 -3.57 -4.62
N GLU A 142 -17.47 -4.58 -4.34
CA GLU A 142 -17.66 -5.07 -2.99
C GLU A 142 -16.38 -5.73 -2.46
N TYR A 143 -16.10 -5.54 -1.18
CA TYR A 143 -15.02 -6.20 -0.48
C TYR A 143 -15.58 -7.21 0.52
N ASP A 144 -15.27 -8.48 0.32
CA ASP A 144 -15.81 -9.59 1.10
C ASP A 144 -14.97 -9.97 2.33
N GLY A 145 -13.86 -9.27 2.57
CA GLY A 145 -12.98 -9.50 3.71
C GLY A 145 -11.97 -10.65 3.53
N GLU A 146 -12.00 -11.37 2.40
CA GLU A 146 -11.10 -12.49 2.11
C GLU A 146 -10.29 -12.31 0.83
N GLY A 147 -10.48 -11.20 0.16
CA GLY A 147 -9.83 -10.77 -1.07
C GLY A 147 -10.81 -10.01 -1.94
N GLY A 148 -10.30 -9.23 -2.87
CA GLY A 148 -11.18 -8.42 -3.70
C GLY A 148 -10.55 -7.94 -4.99
N ARG A 149 -11.40 -7.75 -6.00
CA ARG A 149 -11.09 -7.08 -7.26
C ARG A 149 -11.57 -5.64 -7.18
N GLY A 150 -10.77 -4.71 -7.67
CA GLY A 150 -11.11 -3.29 -7.73
C GLY A 150 -10.66 -2.66 -9.04
N PRO A 151 -10.96 -1.37 -9.28
CA PRO A 151 -10.52 -0.70 -10.49
C PRO A 151 -9.00 -0.48 -10.47
N ALA A 152 -8.37 -0.50 -11.65
CA ALA A 152 -7.03 0.06 -11.77
C ALA A 152 -7.04 1.56 -11.47
N TYR A 153 -5.95 2.07 -10.93
CA TYR A 153 -5.80 3.51 -10.73
C TYR A 153 -5.69 4.21 -12.08
N ASP A 154 -6.66 5.06 -12.36
CA ASP A 154 -6.73 5.93 -13.53
C ASP A 154 -6.53 7.38 -13.06
N PRO A 155 -5.38 8.02 -13.33
CA PRO A 155 -5.10 9.38 -12.87
C PRO A 155 -6.03 10.45 -13.45
N ASP A 156 -6.77 10.14 -14.49
CA ASP A 156 -7.77 11.05 -15.07
C ASP A 156 -9.13 10.97 -14.35
N LYS A 157 -9.33 9.94 -13.52
CA LYS A 157 -10.59 9.69 -12.80
C LYS A 157 -10.46 9.70 -11.27
N HIS A 158 -9.33 9.21 -10.75
CA HIS A 158 -9.17 9.01 -9.32
C HIS A 158 -8.29 10.10 -8.70
N HIS A 159 -8.73 10.63 -7.57
CA HIS A 159 -7.95 11.57 -6.77
C HIS A 159 -6.64 10.92 -6.26
N PRO A 160 -5.48 11.59 -6.30
CA PRO A 160 -4.20 11.02 -5.82
C PRO A 160 -4.24 10.54 -4.37
N LEU A 161 -5.05 11.17 -3.52
CA LEU A 161 -5.27 10.74 -2.13
C LEU A 161 -6.43 9.73 -1.98
N LEU A 162 -6.92 9.13 -3.07
CA LEU A 162 -7.94 8.07 -3.10
C LEU A 162 -7.59 7.02 -4.16
N VAL A 163 -6.32 6.64 -4.23
CA VAL A 163 -5.83 5.58 -5.14
C VAL A 163 -6.52 4.26 -4.80
N PRO A 164 -7.28 3.67 -5.73
CA PRO A 164 -7.96 2.40 -5.47
C PRO A 164 -6.99 1.23 -5.43
N THR A 165 -7.34 0.20 -4.69
CA THR A 165 -6.72 -1.12 -4.79
C THR A 165 -7.33 -1.88 -5.96
N THR A 166 -6.50 -2.34 -6.91
CA THR A 166 -6.93 -3.18 -8.04
C THR A 166 -7.09 -4.63 -7.62
N GLY A 167 -6.19 -5.12 -6.78
CA GLY A 167 -6.24 -6.46 -6.21
C GLY A 167 -5.90 -6.44 -4.73
N ALA A 168 -6.87 -6.86 -3.88
CA ALA A 168 -6.67 -7.05 -2.45
C ALA A 168 -6.51 -8.55 -2.18
N ALA A 169 -5.29 -8.98 -1.88
CA ALA A 169 -4.97 -10.38 -1.64
C ALA A 169 -5.59 -10.89 -0.33
N GLY A 170 -6.06 -12.13 -0.38
CA GLY A 170 -6.67 -12.84 0.73
C GLY A 170 -6.87 -14.31 0.37
N PRO A 171 -7.45 -15.14 1.25
CA PRO A 171 -7.56 -16.59 1.05
C PRO A 171 -8.30 -17.03 -0.21
N ARG A 172 -9.24 -16.22 -0.70
CA ARG A 172 -10.01 -16.48 -1.92
C ARG A 172 -9.49 -15.73 -3.16
N TRP A 173 -8.42 -14.95 -3.01
CA TRP A 173 -7.80 -14.23 -4.10
C TRP A 173 -6.68 -15.09 -4.70
N GLY A 174 -6.93 -15.66 -5.86
CA GLY A 174 -6.05 -16.63 -6.49
C GLY A 174 -5.22 -16.06 -7.63
N PHE A 175 -4.52 -16.96 -8.34
CA PHE A 175 -3.65 -16.60 -9.46
C PHE A 175 -4.42 -15.94 -10.62
N GLU A 176 -5.65 -16.38 -10.89
CA GLU A 176 -6.50 -15.77 -11.92
C GLU A 176 -6.88 -14.32 -11.57
N ASP A 177 -7.04 -14.02 -10.28
CA ASP A 177 -7.31 -12.65 -9.81
C ASP A 177 -6.10 -11.75 -10.01
N LEU A 178 -4.88 -12.27 -9.76
CA LEU A 178 -3.64 -11.56 -10.07
C LEU A 178 -3.55 -11.25 -11.56
N VAL A 179 -3.74 -12.25 -12.41
CA VAL A 179 -3.71 -12.08 -13.89
C VAL A 179 -4.70 -11.01 -14.31
N TRP A 180 -5.94 -11.12 -13.81
CA TRP A 180 -6.99 -10.14 -14.08
C TRP A 180 -6.58 -8.72 -13.65
N ALA A 181 -6.01 -8.56 -12.46
CA ALA A 181 -5.61 -7.25 -11.94
C ALA A 181 -4.46 -6.64 -12.76
N VAL A 182 -3.45 -7.43 -13.09
CA VAL A 182 -2.30 -7.00 -13.89
C VAL A 182 -2.72 -6.62 -15.31
N ASP A 183 -3.66 -7.34 -15.92
CA ASP A 183 -4.18 -7.02 -17.25
C ASP A 183 -4.96 -5.69 -17.30
N GLN A 184 -5.33 -5.11 -16.15
CA GLN A 184 -5.88 -3.74 -16.09
C GLN A 184 -4.81 -2.64 -16.26
N ALA A 185 -3.51 -2.96 -16.06
CA ALA A 185 -2.40 -2.01 -16.13
C ALA A 185 -2.02 -1.69 -17.59
N ARG A 186 -2.89 -1.02 -18.30
CA ARG A 186 -2.73 -0.62 -19.71
C ARG A 186 -3.47 0.68 -20.00
N ASP A 187 -3.15 1.31 -21.10
CA ASP A 187 -3.80 2.53 -21.57
C ASP A 187 -3.76 3.66 -20.52
N GLY A 188 -2.59 3.86 -19.87
CA GLY A 188 -2.39 4.88 -18.85
C GLY A 188 -2.97 4.54 -17.47
N ARG A 189 -3.45 3.31 -17.26
CA ARG A 189 -3.94 2.83 -15.96
C ARG A 189 -2.89 2.00 -15.25
N ILE A 190 -2.94 1.98 -13.92
CA ILE A 190 -1.93 1.41 -13.03
C ILE A 190 -2.58 0.35 -12.15
N CYS A 191 -1.98 -0.84 -12.09
CA CYS A 191 -2.41 -1.88 -11.16
C CYS A 191 -1.84 -1.61 -9.77
N VAL A 192 -2.69 -1.60 -8.74
CA VAL A 192 -2.28 -1.43 -7.34
C VAL A 192 -2.67 -2.68 -6.56
N LEU A 193 -1.67 -3.40 -6.06
CA LEU A 193 -1.88 -4.64 -5.32
C LEU A 193 -1.64 -4.43 -3.83
N THR A 194 -2.53 -4.99 -3.01
CA THR A 194 -2.48 -4.93 -1.56
C THR A 194 -2.29 -6.32 -0.98
N PHE A 195 -1.29 -6.44 -0.13
CA PHE A 195 -0.98 -7.62 0.68
C PHE A 195 -0.92 -7.21 2.16
N HIS A 196 -1.02 -8.19 3.05
CA HIS A 196 -0.74 -8.04 4.47
C HIS A 196 0.43 -8.94 4.85
N GLY A 197 0.24 -9.95 5.68
CA GLY A 197 1.30 -10.93 5.99
C GLY A 197 1.48 -12.00 4.92
N VAL A 198 2.73 -12.45 4.74
CA VAL A 198 3.15 -13.50 3.81
C VAL A 198 4.03 -14.52 4.55
N PRO A 199 3.42 -15.41 5.40
CA PRO A 199 2.00 -15.52 5.77
C PRO A 199 1.53 -14.46 6.78
N ASP A 200 0.19 -14.26 6.88
CA ASP A 200 -0.46 -13.58 7.99
C ASP A 200 -1.19 -14.61 8.86
N LEU A 201 -0.66 -14.87 10.05
CA LEU A 201 -1.22 -15.87 10.93
C LEU A 201 -2.23 -15.29 11.93
N ASP A 202 -2.21 -13.97 12.13
CA ASP A 202 -3.13 -13.27 13.02
C ASP A 202 -4.41 -12.84 12.33
N HIS A 203 -4.32 -12.57 11.02
CA HIS A 203 -5.43 -12.06 10.22
C HIS A 203 -5.68 -13.00 9.04
N PRO A 204 -6.27 -14.20 9.28
CA PRO A 204 -6.42 -15.22 8.24
C PRO A 204 -7.26 -14.76 7.03
N TRP A 205 -8.09 -13.74 7.20
CA TRP A 205 -8.92 -13.18 6.11
C TRP A 205 -8.14 -12.30 5.11
N VAL A 206 -6.91 -11.92 5.41
CA VAL A 206 -5.99 -11.19 4.51
C VAL A 206 -4.67 -11.93 4.30
N HIS A 207 -4.64 -13.19 4.69
CA HIS A 207 -3.49 -14.07 4.57
C HIS A 207 -3.10 -14.33 3.10
N THR A 208 -1.80 -14.32 2.83
CA THR A 208 -1.22 -14.81 1.59
C THR A 208 -0.16 -15.87 1.89
N ASP A 209 -0.33 -17.07 1.33
CA ASP A 209 0.69 -18.12 1.44
C ASP A 209 1.99 -17.71 0.77
N ALA A 210 3.13 -18.05 1.38
CA ALA A 210 4.45 -17.66 0.87
C ALA A 210 4.78 -18.27 -0.50
N GLY A 211 4.34 -19.50 -0.77
CA GLY A 211 4.51 -20.15 -2.06
C GLY A 211 3.64 -19.51 -3.14
N VAL A 212 2.40 -19.16 -2.78
CA VAL A 212 1.49 -18.42 -3.67
C VAL A 212 2.05 -17.03 -3.98
N PHE A 213 2.54 -16.31 -2.98
CA PHE A 213 3.19 -15.01 -3.17
C PHE A 213 4.41 -15.12 -4.10
N ALA A 214 5.23 -16.17 -3.93
CA ALA A 214 6.38 -16.41 -4.83
C ALA A 214 5.95 -16.63 -6.28
N GLN A 215 4.84 -17.34 -6.53
CA GLN A 215 4.27 -17.50 -7.88
C GLN A 215 3.80 -16.16 -8.45
N TYR A 216 3.20 -15.30 -7.63
CA TYR A 216 2.77 -13.96 -8.06
C TYR A 216 3.97 -13.10 -8.49
N MET A 217 5.05 -13.09 -7.72
CA MET A 217 6.25 -12.31 -8.07
C MET A 217 6.95 -12.86 -9.32
N ALA A 218 7.00 -14.18 -9.47
CA ALA A 218 7.50 -14.81 -10.69
C ALA A 218 6.71 -14.38 -11.93
N TYR A 219 5.38 -14.40 -11.84
CA TYR A 219 4.50 -13.94 -12.91
C TYR A 219 4.73 -12.47 -13.30
N LEU A 220 4.84 -11.58 -12.32
CA LEU A 220 5.13 -10.16 -12.59
C LEU A 220 6.47 -10.00 -13.33
N HIS A 221 7.47 -10.79 -12.94
CA HIS A 221 8.78 -10.79 -13.58
C HIS A 221 8.73 -11.34 -15.02
N GLU A 222 8.08 -12.47 -15.24
CA GLU A 222 7.91 -13.09 -16.56
C GLU A 222 7.13 -12.17 -17.53
N ARG A 223 6.16 -11.42 -17.01
CA ARG A 223 5.41 -10.40 -17.76
C ARG A 223 6.19 -9.11 -17.96
N SER A 224 7.42 -9.01 -17.46
CA SER A 224 8.24 -7.80 -17.52
C SER A 224 7.54 -6.56 -16.95
N CYS A 225 6.74 -6.74 -15.90
CA CYS A 225 6.06 -5.65 -15.24
C CYS A 225 7.06 -4.68 -14.60
N THR A 226 6.76 -3.38 -14.68
CA THR A 226 7.47 -2.37 -13.91
C THR A 226 6.85 -2.30 -12.51
N VAL A 227 7.57 -2.80 -11.49
CA VAL A 227 7.06 -2.94 -10.13
C VAL A 227 7.69 -1.90 -9.21
N ILE A 228 6.87 -1.02 -8.63
CA ILE A 228 7.30 0.17 -7.88
C ILE A 228 6.59 0.32 -6.53
N ALA A 229 7.14 1.18 -5.67
CA ALA A 229 6.46 1.69 -4.48
C ALA A 229 5.43 2.77 -4.85
N LEU A 230 4.46 3.04 -3.95
CA LEU A 230 3.41 4.03 -4.22
C LEU A 230 3.98 5.45 -4.40
N ARG A 231 5.00 5.85 -3.63
CA ARG A 231 5.66 7.16 -3.81
C ARG A 231 6.25 7.34 -5.21
N ASP A 232 6.70 6.25 -5.83
CA ASP A 232 7.34 6.29 -7.14
C ASP A 232 6.35 6.64 -8.27
N LEU A 233 5.04 6.60 -8.01
CA LEU A 233 4.02 7.13 -8.93
C LEU A 233 4.26 8.59 -9.28
N ALA A 234 4.92 9.37 -8.42
CA ALA A 234 5.26 10.77 -8.71
C ALA A 234 6.15 10.94 -9.95
N ARG A 235 6.76 9.89 -10.47
CA ARG A 235 7.49 9.88 -11.75
C ARG A 235 6.54 9.95 -12.95
N TYR A 236 5.30 9.45 -12.79
CA TYR A 236 4.33 9.25 -13.86
C TYR A 236 3.08 10.10 -13.69
N VAL A 237 2.71 10.43 -12.47
CA VAL A 237 1.48 11.14 -12.10
C VAL A 237 1.81 12.36 -11.27
N ASP A 238 1.30 13.51 -11.63
CA ASP A 238 1.40 14.71 -10.78
C ASP A 238 0.48 14.53 -9.56
N PRO A 239 1.02 14.43 -8.32
CA PRO A 239 0.21 14.24 -7.12
C PRO A 239 -0.67 15.45 -6.76
N LYS A 240 -0.50 16.57 -7.44
CA LYS A 240 -1.34 17.78 -7.29
C LYS A 240 -2.48 17.86 -8.30
N ARG A 241 -2.46 16.99 -9.30
CA ARG A 241 -3.51 16.95 -10.31
C ARG A 241 -4.75 16.27 -9.73
N ILE A 242 -5.77 17.06 -9.44
CA ILE A 242 -7.08 16.57 -9.01
C ILE A 242 -7.95 16.46 -10.27
N PRO A 243 -8.47 15.26 -10.60
CA PRO A 243 -9.41 15.12 -11.72
C PRO A 243 -10.63 16.00 -11.50
N ALA A 244 -11.18 16.56 -12.58
CA ALA A 244 -12.48 17.19 -12.50
C ALA A 244 -13.49 16.13 -12.03
N ALA A 245 -14.27 16.45 -11.00
CA ALA A 245 -15.29 15.54 -10.48
C ALA A 245 -16.17 15.05 -11.62
N ALA A 246 -16.28 13.74 -11.79
CA ALA A 246 -17.19 13.11 -12.72
C ALA A 246 -18.64 13.24 -12.23
#